data_0ab1d638f3191e5860322da9769ca663
#
_entry.id   0ab1d638f3191e5860322da9769ca663
#
_cell.length_a   1.000
_cell.length_b   1.000
_cell.length_c   1.000
_cell.angle_alpha   90.00
_cell.angle_beta   90.00
_cell.angle_gamma   90.00
#
_symmetry.space_group_name_H-M   'P 1'
#
loop_
_entity.id
_entity.type
_entity.pdbx_description
1 polymer ?
#
loop_
_entity_poly.entity_id
_entity_poly.type
_entity_poly.pdbx_seq_one_letter_code
_entity_poly.pdbx_strand_id
1 'polypeptide(L)'
;IILVAPATANIMAKLANGLADDLASTILLASFSKIILAPSMNPVMWNNLATRDNYKKLLERGIEFIEPDTGDMACGESGKGRFPEPRAIFEFILSYMRENQKLSNQFQDISIIITAGPTIEAIDPIRFVSNKSSGKQGFEIASELTKRGAKVTLISGPVNIPFPNCENLIKVKTAQEMLDNVTQQLPADILICCAAVADWRLIPKTSSNNKIDTNNKIKKTKEKLLFEALKNPDILETIAKSKLRPKIVIGFSAETSNIKNNSYSKLISKNVDL
;
A
#
# COMPACT_ATOMS: atom_id res chain seq x y z
N ILE A 1 -14.69 12.11 -7.59
CA ILE A 1 -16.00 11.97 -6.92
C ILE A 1 -17.08 11.90 -7.98
N ILE A 2 -18.05 11.01 -7.81
CA ILE A 2 -19.32 10.98 -8.56
C ILE A 2 -20.44 11.23 -7.57
N LEU A 3 -21.19 12.29 -7.78
CA LEU A 3 -22.41 12.60 -7.03
C LEU A 3 -23.64 12.18 -7.85
N VAL A 4 -24.53 11.40 -7.26
CA VAL A 4 -25.85 11.10 -7.81
C VAL A 4 -26.90 11.84 -6.99
N ALA A 5 -27.46 12.91 -7.55
CA ALA A 5 -28.40 13.79 -6.87
C ALA A 5 -29.50 14.28 -7.84
N PRO A 6 -30.73 13.80 -7.71
CA PRO A 6 -31.23 12.84 -6.74
C PRO A 6 -30.88 11.39 -7.07
N ALA A 7 -30.66 10.57 -6.04
CA ALA A 7 -30.54 9.13 -6.17
C ALA A 7 -31.91 8.48 -5.91
N THR A 8 -32.52 7.89 -6.94
CA THR A 8 -33.79 7.17 -6.83
C THR A 8 -33.62 5.77 -6.24
N ALA A 9 -34.70 5.19 -5.72
CA ALA A 9 -34.70 3.77 -5.28
C ALA A 9 -34.21 2.82 -6.40
N ASN A 10 -34.55 3.12 -7.66
CA ASN A 10 -34.13 2.34 -8.81
C ASN A 10 -32.61 2.36 -9.02
N ILE A 11 -31.98 3.54 -9.02
CA ILE A 11 -30.51 3.65 -9.21
C ILE A 11 -29.76 3.00 -8.04
N MET A 12 -30.29 3.13 -6.81
CA MET A 12 -29.75 2.45 -5.64
C MET A 12 -29.84 0.92 -5.80
N ALA A 13 -30.97 0.40 -6.25
CA ALA A 13 -31.16 -1.02 -6.48
C ALA A 13 -30.25 -1.54 -7.59
N LYS A 14 -30.09 -0.81 -8.71
CA LYS A 14 -29.18 -1.17 -9.80
C LYS A 14 -27.75 -1.26 -9.30
N LEU A 15 -27.27 -0.21 -8.61
CA LEU A 15 -25.89 -0.18 -8.08
C LEU A 15 -25.66 -1.30 -7.02
N ALA A 16 -26.62 -1.54 -6.14
CA ALA A 16 -26.52 -2.58 -5.12
C ALA A 16 -26.45 -4.00 -5.71
N ASN A 17 -27.03 -4.21 -6.89
CA ASN A 17 -27.09 -5.53 -7.54
C ASN A 17 -26.21 -5.64 -8.79
N GLY A 18 -25.40 -4.61 -9.10
CA GLY A 18 -24.46 -4.65 -10.23
C GLY A 18 -25.13 -4.59 -11.60
N LEU A 19 -26.29 -3.92 -11.72
CA LEU A 19 -27.00 -3.76 -12.97
C LEU A 19 -26.49 -2.51 -13.71
N ALA A 20 -26.12 -2.67 -14.98
CA ALA A 20 -25.56 -1.65 -15.85
C ALA A 20 -26.30 -1.65 -17.21
N ASP A 21 -27.61 -1.34 -17.17
CA ASP A 21 -28.51 -1.37 -18.31
C ASP A 21 -28.80 0.00 -18.90
N ASP A 22 -28.21 1.06 -18.34
CA ASP A 22 -28.20 2.43 -18.84
C ASP A 22 -26.83 3.10 -18.63
N LEU A 23 -26.65 4.29 -19.21
CA LEU A 23 -25.39 5.02 -19.14
C LEU A 23 -24.99 5.37 -17.69
N ALA A 24 -25.95 5.80 -16.86
CA ALA A 24 -25.67 6.21 -15.48
C ALA A 24 -25.21 5.02 -14.64
N SER A 25 -25.96 3.92 -14.68
CA SER A 25 -25.60 2.69 -13.95
C SER A 25 -24.30 2.08 -14.44
N THR A 26 -24.00 2.17 -15.75
CA THR A 26 -22.73 1.72 -16.33
C THR A 26 -21.55 2.57 -15.82
N ILE A 27 -21.68 3.91 -15.81
CA ILE A 27 -20.64 4.82 -15.29
C ILE A 27 -20.37 4.52 -13.81
N LEU A 28 -21.41 4.36 -13.00
CA LEU A 28 -21.29 4.07 -11.58
C LEU A 28 -20.56 2.74 -11.33
N LEU A 29 -20.84 1.72 -12.14
CA LEU A 29 -20.24 0.40 -11.98
C LEU A 29 -18.80 0.34 -12.51
N ALA A 30 -18.46 1.12 -13.53
CA ALA A 30 -17.16 1.16 -14.17
C ALA A 30 -16.17 2.13 -13.50
N SER A 31 -16.62 2.94 -12.53
CA SER A 31 -15.79 3.98 -11.92
C SER A 31 -15.00 3.49 -10.72
N PHE A 32 -13.75 3.93 -10.63
CA PHE A 32 -12.93 3.86 -9.42
C PHE A 32 -13.09 5.08 -8.50
N SER A 33 -13.86 6.08 -8.92
CA SER A 33 -14.12 7.28 -8.13
C SER A 33 -15.02 6.99 -6.95
N LYS A 34 -14.83 7.73 -5.87
CA LYS A 34 -15.76 7.71 -4.73
C LYS A 34 -17.16 8.12 -5.20
N ILE A 35 -18.15 7.31 -4.87
CA ILE A 35 -19.57 7.56 -5.21
C ILE A 35 -20.27 8.06 -3.94
N ILE A 36 -21.04 9.14 -4.11
CA ILE A 36 -21.87 9.76 -3.09
C ILE A 36 -23.30 9.80 -3.63
N LEU A 37 -24.25 9.31 -2.85
CA LEU A 37 -25.66 9.29 -3.22
C LEU A 37 -26.45 10.25 -2.32
N ALA A 38 -27.28 11.10 -2.93
CA ALA A 38 -28.28 11.92 -2.24
C ALA A 38 -29.68 11.37 -2.56
N PRO A 39 -30.22 10.46 -1.74
CA PRO A 39 -31.49 9.81 -2.03
C PRO A 39 -32.65 10.79 -2.00
N SER A 40 -33.62 10.56 -2.92
CA SER A 40 -34.90 11.24 -2.92
C SER A 40 -35.98 10.29 -3.43
N MET A 41 -36.94 10.02 -2.59
CA MET A 41 -38.08 9.15 -2.91
C MET A 41 -39.20 9.32 -1.88
N ASN A 42 -40.38 8.84 -2.22
CA ASN A 42 -41.52 8.77 -1.33
C ASN A 42 -41.17 8.06 -0.01
N PRO A 43 -41.72 8.48 1.16
CA PRO A 43 -41.42 7.89 2.46
C PRO A 43 -41.69 6.39 2.56
N VAL A 44 -42.73 5.90 1.89
CA VAL A 44 -43.05 4.47 1.85
C VAL A 44 -41.95 3.70 1.12
N MET A 45 -41.46 4.26 0.00
CA MET A 45 -40.32 3.66 -0.74
C MET A 45 -39.04 3.70 0.07
N TRP A 46 -38.76 4.80 0.78
CA TRP A 46 -37.56 4.91 1.63
C TRP A 46 -37.57 3.87 2.76
N ASN A 47 -38.72 3.65 3.39
CA ASN A 47 -38.88 2.70 4.50
C ASN A 47 -39.10 1.25 4.04
N ASN A 48 -39.26 1.02 2.72
CA ASN A 48 -39.42 -0.32 2.19
C ASN A 48 -38.20 -1.18 2.49
N LEU A 49 -38.41 -2.43 2.93
CA LEU A 49 -37.32 -3.33 3.31
C LEU A 49 -36.29 -3.51 2.19
N ALA A 50 -36.73 -3.68 0.94
CA ALA A 50 -35.82 -3.82 -0.19
C ALA A 50 -34.93 -2.57 -0.40
N THR A 51 -35.47 -1.36 -0.19
CA THR A 51 -34.68 -0.12 -0.27
C THR A 51 -33.69 -0.03 0.89
N ARG A 52 -34.10 -0.40 2.10
CA ARG A 52 -33.23 -0.40 3.28
C ARG A 52 -32.10 -1.43 3.17
N ASP A 53 -32.38 -2.58 2.60
CA ASP A 53 -31.37 -3.62 2.33
C ASP A 53 -30.35 -3.13 1.29
N ASN A 54 -30.83 -2.51 0.19
CA ASN A 54 -29.95 -1.91 -0.81
C ASN A 54 -29.09 -0.79 -0.21
N TYR A 55 -29.67 0.08 0.61
CA TYR A 55 -28.95 1.15 1.31
C TYR A 55 -27.85 0.57 2.19
N LYS A 56 -28.15 -0.42 3.04
CA LYS A 56 -27.16 -1.08 3.92
C LYS A 56 -26.04 -1.73 3.11
N LYS A 57 -26.39 -2.49 2.08
CA LYS A 57 -25.43 -3.14 1.17
C LYS A 57 -24.48 -2.16 0.49
N LEU A 58 -24.98 -0.99 0.10
CA LEU A 58 -24.18 0.06 -0.52
C LEU A 58 -23.23 0.73 0.50
N LEU A 59 -23.69 0.98 1.74
CA LEU A 59 -22.85 1.47 2.83
C LEU A 59 -21.69 0.49 3.13
N GLU A 60 -21.96 -0.80 3.23
CA GLU A 60 -20.96 -1.84 3.46
C GLU A 60 -19.91 -1.91 2.34
N ARG A 61 -20.27 -1.50 1.12
CA ARG A 61 -19.38 -1.37 -0.04
C ARG A 61 -18.63 -0.05 -0.11
N GLY A 62 -18.79 0.83 0.90
CA GLY A 62 -18.10 2.10 0.97
C GLY A 62 -18.73 3.23 0.15
N ILE A 63 -19.97 3.08 -0.33
CA ILE A 63 -20.75 4.18 -0.92
C ILE A 63 -21.17 5.13 0.20
N GLU A 64 -21.01 6.41 0.00
CA GLU A 64 -21.45 7.44 0.96
C GLU A 64 -22.84 7.99 0.62
N PHE A 65 -23.54 8.42 1.68
CA PHE A 65 -24.89 8.96 1.54
C PHE A 65 -24.98 10.34 2.18
N ILE A 66 -25.64 11.24 1.48
CA ILE A 66 -26.21 12.45 2.06
C ILE A 66 -27.64 12.09 2.39
N GLU A 67 -27.94 11.92 3.70
CA GLU A 67 -29.23 11.45 4.15
C GLU A 67 -30.39 12.31 3.62
N PRO A 68 -31.51 11.70 3.21
CA PRO A 68 -32.68 12.47 2.82
C PRO A 68 -33.29 13.19 4.00
N ASP A 69 -33.81 14.39 3.74
CA ASP A 69 -34.52 15.20 4.73
C ASP A 69 -35.91 14.62 5.08
N THR A 70 -36.44 15.11 6.19
CA THR A 70 -37.81 14.83 6.62
C THR A 70 -38.66 16.07 6.34
N GLY A 71 -39.83 15.90 5.75
CA GLY A 71 -40.75 17.00 5.47
C GLY A 71 -41.82 16.65 4.44
N ASP A 72 -42.56 17.67 4.04
CA ASP A 72 -43.59 17.53 3.04
C ASP A 72 -43.00 17.40 1.64
N MET A 73 -43.58 16.55 0.85
CA MET A 73 -43.16 16.27 -0.52
C MET A 73 -44.20 16.73 -1.54
N ALA A 74 -43.77 16.91 -2.77
CA ALA A 74 -44.64 17.32 -3.88
C ALA A 74 -45.83 16.35 -4.14
N CYS A 75 -45.68 15.06 -3.69
CA CYS A 75 -46.76 14.06 -3.76
C CYS A 75 -47.82 14.20 -2.66
N GLY A 76 -47.69 15.16 -1.74
CA GLY A 76 -48.62 15.36 -0.63
C GLY A 76 -48.37 14.47 0.59
N GLU A 77 -47.30 13.67 0.59
CA GLU A 77 -46.89 12.84 1.73
C GLU A 77 -45.85 13.58 2.57
N SER A 78 -45.83 13.32 3.86
CA SER A 78 -44.83 13.84 4.80
C SER A 78 -44.04 12.73 5.45
N GLY A 79 -42.74 12.87 5.53
CA GLY A 79 -41.86 11.86 6.12
C GLY A 79 -40.41 11.98 5.65
N LYS A 80 -39.59 11.00 6.04
CA LYS A 80 -38.19 10.88 5.59
C LYS A 80 -38.14 10.38 4.14
N GLY A 81 -37.39 11.06 3.29
CA GLY A 81 -37.25 10.71 1.87
C GLY A 81 -37.20 11.96 0.95
N ARG A 82 -37.40 13.15 1.54
CA ARG A 82 -37.30 14.43 0.82
C ARG A 82 -35.84 14.66 0.37
N PHE A 83 -35.68 15.21 -0.83
CA PHE A 83 -34.37 15.58 -1.36
C PHE A 83 -33.66 16.58 -0.42
N PRO A 84 -32.39 16.34 -0.04
CA PRO A 84 -31.65 17.26 0.81
C PRO A 84 -31.53 18.64 0.19
N GLU A 85 -31.50 19.68 1.02
CA GLU A 85 -31.30 21.03 0.53
C GLU A 85 -30.02 21.16 -0.31
N PRO A 86 -30.06 21.80 -1.50
CA PRO A 86 -28.88 21.90 -2.38
C PRO A 86 -27.62 22.45 -1.67
N ARG A 87 -27.83 23.38 -0.74
CA ARG A 87 -26.76 23.96 0.07
C ARG A 87 -26.09 22.92 0.98
N ALA A 88 -26.85 22.03 1.60
CA ALA A 88 -26.33 20.96 2.43
C ALA A 88 -25.49 19.97 1.60
N ILE A 89 -25.96 19.64 0.39
CA ILE A 89 -25.19 18.81 -0.55
C ILE A 89 -23.86 19.49 -0.91
N PHE A 90 -23.90 20.79 -1.23
CA PHE A 90 -22.72 21.56 -1.58
C PHE A 90 -21.71 21.62 -0.42
N GLU A 91 -22.17 21.91 0.79
CA GLU A 91 -21.31 21.96 1.99
C GLU A 91 -20.71 20.59 2.32
N PHE A 92 -21.48 19.51 2.16
CA PHE A 92 -20.97 18.15 2.31
C PHE A 92 -19.83 17.85 1.32
N ILE A 93 -20.03 18.14 0.04
CA ILE A 93 -18.99 17.92 -0.99
C ILE A 93 -17.74 18.76 -0.70
N LEU A 94 -17.91 20.02 -0.30
CA LEU A 94 -16.78 20.90 0.05
C LEU A 94 -16.00 20.36 1.26
N SER A 95 -16.70 19.90 2.32
CA SER A 95 -16.04 19.32 3.49
C SER A 95 -15.26 18.07 3.12
N TYR A 96 -15.89 17.18 2.34
CA TYR A 96 -15.26 15.96 1.82
C TYR A 96 -14.00 16.27 0.98
N MET A 97 -14.05 17.25 0.11
CA MET A 97 -12.89 17.68 -0.70
C MET A 97 -11.77 18.27 0.18
N ARG A 98 -12.13 19.07 1.19
CA ARG A 98 -11.16 19.67 2.13
C ARG A 98 -10.47 18.63 3.00
N GLU A 99 -11.20 17.63 3.47
CA GLU A 99 -10.63 16.52 4.26
C GLU A 99 -9.66 15.70 3.41
N ASN A 100 -10.04 15.39 2.17
CA ASN A 100 -9.16 14.70 1.24
C ASN A 100 -7.92 15.53 0.85
N GLN A 101 -8.04 16.87 0.71
CA GLN A 101 -6.90 17.75 0.51
C GLN A 101 -5.96 17.80 1.74
N LYS A 102 -6.52 17.85 2.97
CA LYS A 102 -5.69 17.75 4.18
C LYS A 102 -4.93 16.44 4.28
N LEU A 103 -5.58 15.32 3.91
CA LEU A 103 -4.95 14.01 3.84
C LEU A 103 -3.88 13.95 2.73
N SER A 104 -4.14 14.56 1.57
CA SER A 104 -3.17 14.57 0.45
C SER A 104 -1.91 15.39 0.73
N ASN A 105 -1.94 16.30 1.71
CA ASN A 105 -0.82 17.16 2.05
C ASN A 105 -0.22 16.86 3.44
N GLN A 106 -0.62 15.76 4.08
CA GLN A 106 -0.20 15.42 5.43
C GLN A 106 1.32 15.25 5.55
N PHE A 107 1.97 14.74 4.50
CA PHE A 107 3.41 14.52 4.43
C PHE A 107 4.09 15.40 3.39
N GLN A 108 3.49 16.55 3.07
CA GLN A 108 4.08 17.48 2.09
C GLN A 108 5.50 17.88 2.54
N ASP A 109 6.42 17.86 1.58
CA ASP A 109 7.84 18.15 1.76
C ASP A 109 8.62 17.18 2.66
N ILE A 110 8.02 16.10 3.12
CA ILE A 110 8.72 15.04 3.84
C ILE A 110 9.35 14.07 2.84
N SER A 111 10.67 13.90 2.94
CA SER A 111 11.44 12.95 2.14
C SER A 111 11.48 11.57 2.81
N ILE A 112 11.05 10.53 2.09
CA ILE A 112 10.93 9.17 2.64
C ILE A 112 11.62 8.18 1.72
N ILE A 113 12.55 7.40 2.28
CA ILE A 113 13.16 6.26 1.60
C ILE A 113 12.46 4.99 2.07
N ILE A 114 12.05 4.14 1.14
CA ILE A 114 11.40 2.86 1.44
C ILE A 114 12.15 1.74 0.74
N THR A 115 12.55 0.71 1.47
CA THR A 115 13.08 -0.51 0.84
C THR A 115 11.96 -1.56 0.75
N ALA A 116 11.88 -2.32 -0.35
CA ALA A 116 10.84 -3.31 -0.58
C ALA A 116 11.33 -4.51 -1.38
N GLY A 117 10.54 -5.58 -1.38
CA GLY A 117 10.87 -6.81 -2.10
C GLY A 117 12.00 -7.62 -1.47
N PRO A 118 12.37 -8.74 -2.08
CA PRO A 118 13.51 -9.56 -1.65
C PRO A 118 14.81 -9.04 -2.25
N THR A 119 15.94 -9.34 -1.61
CA THR A 119 17.24 -9.32 -2.29
C THR A 119 17.56 -10.70 -2.87
N ILE A 120 18.38 -10.72 -3.90
CA ILE A 120 18.86 -11.92 -4.59
C ILE A 120 20.37 -11.96 -4.52
N GLU A 121 20.91 -13.02 -3.91
CA GLU A 121 22.34 -13.24 -3.83
C GLU A 121 22.72 -14.37 -4.79
N ALA A 122 23.37 -14.02 -5.87
CA ALA A 122 23.72 -14.98 -6.91
C ALA A 122 24.75 -16.00 -6.42
N ILE A 123 24.52 -17.28 -6.72
CA ILE A 123 25.50 -18.37 -6.56
C ILE A 123 26.27 -18.56 -7.87
N ASP A 124 25.56 -18.52 -8.98
CA ASP A 124 26.05 -18.53 -10.36
C ASP A 124 25.03 -17.78 -11.26
N PRO A 125 25.23 -17.67 -12.58
CA PRO A 125 24.29 -16.92 -13.44
C PRO A 125 22.85 -17.45 -13.46
N ILE A 126 22.59 -18.63 -12.91
CA ILE A 126 21.28 -19.30 -12.94
C ILE A 126 20.68 -19.46 -11.56
N ARG A 127 21.52 -19.71 -10.55
CA ARG A 127 21.08 -20.06 -9.18
C ARG A 127 21.38 -18.93 -8.22
N PHE A 128 20.48 -18.71 -7.27
CA PHE A 128 20.60 -17.64 -6.28
C PHE A 128 19.93 -18.05 -4.96
N VAL A 129 20.27 -17.35 -3.90
CA VAL A 129 19.57 -17.35 -2.61
C VAL A 129 18.72 -16.08 -2.52
N SER A 130 17.51 -16.23 -2.03
CA SER A 130 16.58 -15.12 -1.85
C SER A 130 15.58 -15.44 -0.75
N ASN A 131 14.96 -14.43 -0.17
CA ASN A 131 13.85 -14.55 0.76
C ASN A 131 12.51 -14.55 0.04
N LYS A 132 11.50 -15.24 0.62
CA LYS A 132 10.12 -15.18 0.10
C LYS A 132 9.51 -13.82 0.46
N SER A 133 9.46 -12.91 -0.49
CA SER A 133 8.78 -11.61 -0.34
C SER A 133 8.13 -11.21 -1.66
N SER A 134 6.90 -10.76 -1.59
CA SER A 134 6.18 -10.20 -2.74
C SER A 134 6.45 -8.70 -2.96
N GLY A 135 7.03 -8.02 -1.98
CA GLY A 135 7.19 -6.56 -1.98
C GLY A 135 5.91 -5.77 -1.70
N LYS A 136 4.74 -6.45 -1.61
CA LYS A 136 3.43 -5.79 -1.52
C LYS A 136 3.34 -4.78 -0.39
N GLN A 137 3.82 -5.12 0.81
CA GLN A 137 3.74 -4.23 1.97
C GLN A 137 4.46 -2.89 1.73
N GLY A 138 5.72 -2.93 1.29
CA GLY A 138 6.49 -1.71 1.01
C GLY A 138 5.88 -0.89 -0.14
N PHE A 139 5.29 -1.56 -1.13
CA PHE A 139 4.61 -0.91 -2.25
C PHE A 139 3.33 -0.20 -1.85
N GLU A 140 2.50 -0.81 -1.00
CA GLU A 140 1.29 -0.19 -0.47
C GLU A 140 1.64 1.02 0.43
N ILE A 141 2.68 0.90 1.27
CA ILE A 141 3.16 2.02 2.08
C ILE A 141 3.66 3.16 1.18
N ALA A 142 4.45 2.86 0.15
CA ALA A 142 4.93 3.86 -0.80
C ALA A 142 3.77 4.56 -1.52
N SER A 143 2.80 3.80 -2.00
CA SER A 143 1.60 4.33 -2.65
C SER A 143 0.82 5.27 -1.73
N GLU A 144 0.57 4.85 -0.50
CA GLU A 144 -0.21 5.64 0.46
C GLU A 144 0.50 6.92 0.89
N LEU A 145 1.81 6.86 1.17
CA LEU A 145 2.60 8.04 1.53
C LEU A 145 2.71 9.04 0.38
N THR A 146 2.86 8.55 -0.86
CA THR A 146 2.83 9.41 -2.06
C THR A 146 1.49 10.12 -2.21
N LYS A 147 0.36 9.42 -2.02
CA LYS A 147 -0.99 10.03 -2.04
C LYS A 147 -1.16 11.11 -0.98
N ARG A 148 -0.43 11.00 0.13
CA ARG A 148 -0.42 11.98 1.23
C ARG A 148 0.63 13.08 1.08
N GLY A 149 1.25 13.18 -0.09
CA GLY A 149 2.15 14.28 -0.47
C GLY A 149 3.62 14.07 -0.13
N ALA A 150 4.04 12.89 0.35
CA ALA A 150 5.44 12.62 0.63
C ALA A 150 6.28 12.50 -0.67
N LYS A 151 7.52 12.93 -0.61
CA LYS A 151 8.55 12.69 -1.63
C LYS A 151 9.15 11.30 -1.40
N VAL A 152 8.56 10.28 -2.05
CA VAL A 152 8.92 8.88 -1.83
C VAL A 152 9.95 8.39 -2.82
N THR A 153 11.09 7.90 -2.32
CA THR A 153 12.06 7.09 -3.07
C THR A 153 11.90 5.63 -2.68
N LEU A 154 11.41 4.80 -3.60
CA LEU A 154 11.24 3.37 -3.42
C LEU A 154 12.43 2.60 -4.01
N ILE A 155 13.16 1.88 -3.16
CA ILE A 155 14.29 1.02 -3.56
C ILE A 155 13.80 -0.43 -3.46
N SER A 156 13.64 -1.10 -4.61
CA SER A 156 13.01 -2.41 -4.67
C SER A 156 13.91 -3.48 -5.23
N GLY A 157 14.01 -4.59 -4.52
CA GLY A 157 14.45 -5.85 -5.09
C GLY A 157 13.46 -6.41 -6.12
N PRO A 158 13.78 -7.55 -6.77
CA PRO A 158 12.95 -8.10 -7.84
C PRO A 158 11.59 -8.59 -7.34
N VAL A 159 10.52 -8.10 -7.97
CA VAL A 159 9.13 -8.47 -7.65
C VAL A 159 8.31 -8.62 -8.93
N ASN A 160 7.20 -9.37 -8.85
CA ASN A 160 6.29 -9.63 -9.97
C ASN A 160 4.95 -8.89 -9.82
N ILE A 161 4.95 -7.76 -9.10
CA ILE A 161 3.75 -6.91 -8.95
C ILE A 161 4.00 -5.54 -9.62
N PRO A 162 2.94 -4.84 -10.06
CA PRO A 162 3.05 -3.50 -10.60
C PRO A 162 3.69 -2.55 -9.61
N PHE A 163 4.58 -1.68 -10.09
CA PHE A 163 5.18 -0.64 -9.27
C PHE A 163 4.18 0.46 -8.95
N PRO A 164 4.19 0.99 -7.72
CA PRO A 164 3.36 2.13 -7.36
C PRO A 164 3.83 3.40 -8.07
N ASN A 165 2.91 4.35 -8.23
CA ASN A 165 3.29 5.69 -8.67
C ASN A 165 3.96 6.39 -7.48
N CYS A 166 5.28 6.60 -7.57
CA CYS A 166 6.10 7.31 -6.58
C CYS A 166 7.09 8.22 -7.31
N GLU A 167 7.70 9.17 -6.60
CA GLU A 167 8.60 10.15 -7.21
C GLU A 167 9.82 9.49 -7.85
N ASN A 168 10.46 8.59 -7.11
CA ASN A 168 11.64 7.85 -7.57
C ASN A 168 11.48 6.35 -7.32
N LEU A 169 11.83 5.55 -8.35
CA LEU A 169 11.90 4.10 -8.26
C LEU A 169 13.30 3.63 -8.64
N ILE A 170 13.98 2.96 -7.72
CA ILE A 170 15.31 2.39 -7.92
C ILE A 170 15.21 0.87 -7.80
N LYS A 171 15.60 0.16 -8.86
CA LYS A 171 15.62 -1.30 -8.88
C LYS A 171 17.01 -1.81 -8.53
N VAL A 172 17.08 -2.72 -7.59
CA VAL A 172 18.31 -3.35 -7.10
C VAL A 172 18.15 -4.87 -7.10
N LYS A 173 19.26 -5.59 -6.98
CA LYS A 173 19.23 -7.05 -6.88
C LYS A 173 19.77 -7.53 -5.53
N THR A 174 20.94 -7.07 -5.13
CA THR A 174 21.64 -7.57 -3.95
C THR A 174 21.43 -6.69 -2.71
N ALA A 175 21.74 -7.24 -1.54
CA ALA A 175 21.74 -6.48 -0.28
C ALA A 175 22.73 -5.32 -0.31
N GLN A 176 23.89 -5.52 -0.96
CA GLN A 176 24.89 -4.46 -1.10
C GLN A 176 24.38 -3.32 -2.00
N GLU A 177 23.82 -3.65 -3.17
CA GLU A 177 23.22 -2.64 -4.06
C GLU A 177 22.11 -1.85 -3.34
N MET A 178 21.29 -2.54 -2.52
CA MET A 178 20.24 -1.88 -1.75
C MET A 178 20.81 -0.91 -0.71
N LEU A 179 21.84 -1.32 0.04
CA LEU A 179 22.54 -0.43 0.99
C LEU A 179 23.16 0.78 0.31
N ASP A 180 23.86 0.56 -0.80
CA ASP A 180 24.53 1.62 -1.55
C ASP A 180 23.52 2.66 -2.05
N ASN A 181 22.41 2.20 -2.61
CA ASN A 181 21.34 3.09 -3.08
C ASN A 181 20.63 3.80 -1.93
N VAL A 182 20.34 3.15 -0.80
CA VAL A 182 19.81 3.85 0.39
C VAL A 182 20.77 4.95 0.83
N THR A 183 22.06 4.66 0.88
CA THR A 183 23.08 5.62 1.31
C THR A 183 23.18 6.83 0.37
N GLN A 184 23.08 6.61 -0.95
CA GLN A 184 23.10 7.67 -1.96
C GLN A 184 21.89 8.60 -1.89
N GLN A 185 20.74 8.12 -1.39
CA GLN A 185 19.52 8.91 -1.24
C GLN A 185 19.44 9.70 0.08
N LEU A 186 20.43 9.58 0.96
CA LEU A 186 20.53 10.40 2.17
C LEU A 186 21.09 11.81 1.84
N PRO A 187 20.66 12.86 2.55
CA PRO A 187 19.78 12.83 3.72
C PRO A 187 18.30 12.67 3.36
N ALA A 188 17.54 12.00 4.23
CA ALA A 188 16.08 11.88 4.16
C ALA A 188 15.49 12.08 5.56
N ASP A 189 14.19 12.41 5.63
CA ASP A 189 13.49 12.57 6.92
C ASP A 189 13.14 11.24 7.56
N ILE A 190 12.71 10.27 6.73
CA ILE A 190 12.23 8.96 7.19
C ILE A 190 12.85 7.85 6.35
N LEU A 191 13.27 6.77 7.00
CA LEU A 191 13.62 5.50 6.36
C LEU A 191 12.67 4.40 6.82
N ILE A 192 12.10 3.66 5.88
CA ILE A 192 11.21 2.52 6.15
C ILE A 192 11.79 1.27 5.49
N CYS A 193 12.26 0.33 6.31
CA CYS A 193 12.88 -0.91 5.84
C CYS A 193 11.86 -2.05 5.81
N CYS A 194 11.18 -2.23 4.66
CA CYS A 194 10.23 -3.34 4.41
C CYS A 194 10.83 -4.46 3.55
N ALA A 195 12.04 -4.30 3.03
CA ALA A 195 12.67 -5.32 2.21
C ALA A 195 13.00 -6.58 3.02
N ALA A 196 12.83 -7.74 2.40
CA ALA A 196 13.29 -9.01 2.92
C ALA A 196 14.73 -9.26 2.44
N VAL A 197 15.67 -8.62 3.12
CA VAL A 197 17.10 -8.72 2.81
C VAL A 197 17.63 -10.09 3.20
N ALA A 198 18.37 -10.76 2.30
CA ALA A 198 19.04 -12.01 2.64
C ALA A 198 20.19 -11.75 3.62
N ASP A 199 20.15 -12.37 4.79
CA ASP A 199 21.19 -12.21 5.82
C ASP A 199 22.56 -12.74 5.36
N TRP A 200 22.55 -13.71 4.44
CA TRP A 200 23.72 -14.42 3.99
C TRP A 200 23.79 -14.51 2.46
N ARG A 201 25.04 -14.39 1.92
CA ARG A 201 25.37 -14.80 0.56
C ARG A 201 26.23 -16.06 0.58
N LEU A 202 26.02 -16.94 -0.39
CA LEU A 202 26.69 -18.22 -0.46
C LEU A 202 27.81 -18.22 -1.51
N ILE A 203 29.03 -18.51 -1.07
CA ILE A 203 30.19 -18.65 -1.94
C ILE A 203 30.43 -20.15 -2.16
N PRO A 204 30.31 -20.67 -3.40
CA PRO A 204 30.53 -22.06 -3.69
C PRO A 204 32.02 -22.39 -3.63
N LYS A 205 32.34 -23.57 -3.05
CA LYS A 205 33.68 -24.09 -2.92
C LYS A 205 33.74 -25.55 -3.34
N THR A 206 34.92 -26.00 -3.79
CA THR A 206 35.20 -27.43 -4.01
C THR A 206 35.26 -28.16 -2.69
N SER A 207 35.24 -29.50 -2.73
CA SER A 207 35.50 -30.35 -1.56
C SER A 207 36.89 -30.09 -0.92
N SER A 208 37.84 -29.58 -1.68
CA SER A 208 39.16 -29.11 -1.23
C SER A 208 39.19 -27.65 -0.73
N ASN A 209 38.00 -27.01 -0.50
CA ASN A 209 37.84 -25.66 -0.02
C ASN A 209 38.35 -24.55 -0.97
N ASN A 210 38.59 -24.84 -2.25
CA ASN A 210 38.97 -23.84 -3.25
C ASN A 210 37.73 -23.14 -3.79
N LYS A 211 37.87 -21.83 -4.07
CA LYS A 211 36.79 -21.04 -4.74
C LYS A 211 36.51 -21.60 -6.12
N ILE A 212 35.23 -21.63 -6.49
CA ILE A 212 34.76 -22.02 -7.81
C ILE A 212 34.50 -20.70 -8.60
N ASP A 213 34.85 -20.72 -9.89
CA ASP A 213 34.46 -19.64 -10.78
C ASP A 213 32.94 -19.61 -10.94
N THR A 214 32.32 -18.51 -10.54
CA THR A 214 30.88 -18.28 -10.57
C THR A 214 30.39 -17.49 -11.79
N ASN A 215 31.30 -17.11 -12.70
CA ASN A 215 30.93 -16.41 -13.93
C ASN A 215 30.16 -17.33 -14.90
N ASN A 216 30.29 -18.62 -14.73
CA ASN A 216 29.63 -19.65 -15.52
C ASN A 216 28.76 -20.54 -14.63
N LYS A 217 27.74 -21.18 -15.25
CA LYS A 217 26.92 -22.19 -14.56
C LYS A 217 27.81 -23.29 -13.99
N ILE A 218 27.74 -23.51 -12.69
CA ILE A 218 28.46 -24.57 -12.00
C ILE A 218 27.92 -25.93 -12.50
N LYS A 219 28.78 -26.71 -13.14
CA LYS A 219 28.40 -28.03 -13.69
C LYS A 219 28.27 -29.05 -12.55
N LYS A 220 27.37 -30.04 -12.75
CA LYS A 220 27.25 -31.16 -11.84
C LYS A 220 28.53 -32.02 -11.92
N THR A 221 29.18 -32.25 -10.79
CA THR A 221 30.28 -33.17 -10.65
C THR A 221 29.86 -34.31 -9.73
N LYS A 222 30.69 -35.38 -9.65
CA LYS A 222 30.49 -36.47 -8.68
C LYS A 222 30.87 -36.04 -7.24
N GLU A 223 31.61 -34.95 -7.11
CA GLU A 223 32.06 -34.42 -5.84
C GLU A 223 30.96 -33.55 -5.16
N LYS A 224 31.07 -33.48 -3.82
CA LYS A 224 30.21 -32.61 -3.02
C LYS A 224 30.56 -31.15 -3.29
N LEU A 225 29.53 -30.32 -3.51
CA LEU A 225 29.66 -28.89 -3.55
C LEU A 225 29.48 -28.32 -2.14
N LEU A 226 30.44 -27.55 -1.68
CA LEU A 226 30.40 -26.86 -0.38
C LEU A 226 30.01 -25.40 -0.59
N PHE A 227 29.40 -24.77 0.42
CA PHE A 227 29.08 -23.35 0.42
C PHE A 227 29.61 -22.71 1.69
N GLU A 228 30.35 -21.63 1.54
CA GLU A 228 30.67 -20.72 2.62
C GLU A 228 29.64 -19.63 2.69
N ALA A 229 28.99 -19.46 3.86
CA ALA A 229 28.02 -18.39 4.08
C ALA A 229 28.74 -17.14 4.62
N LEU A 230 28.67 -16.05 3.88
CA LEU A 230 29.15 -14.73 4.30
C LEU A 230 27.99 -13.82 4.63
N LYS A 231 28.10 -13.07 5.72
CA LYS A 231 27.07 -12.09 6.10
C LYS A 231 26.93 -11.00 5.06
N ASN A 232 25.69 -10.66 4.75
CA ASN A 232 25.34 -9.46 4.01
C ASN A 232 25.30 -8.26 4.96
N PRO A 233 25.35 -7.02 4.44
CA PRO A 233 25.19 -5.83 5.26
C PRO A 233 23.79 -5.77 5.87
N ASP A 234 23.72 -5.39 7.13
CA ASP A 234 22.45 -5.05 7.79
C ASP A 234 22.12 -3.57 7.48
N ILE A 235 21.23 -3.38 6.50
CA ILE A 235 20.89 -2.04 5.99
C ILE A 235 20.30 -1.19 7.11
N LEU A 236 19.34 -1.75 7.84
CA LEU A 236 18.65 -1.08 8.92
C LEU A 236 19.62 -0.60 9.99
N GLU A 237 20.48 -1.50 10.50
CA GLU A 237 21.48 -1.17 11.52
C GLU A 237 22.51 -0.17 11.00
N THR A 238 23.00 -0.37 9.78
CA THR A 238 24.03 0.48 9.17
C THR A 238 23.56 1.93 9.06
N ILE A 239 22.35 2.16 8.56
CA ILE A 239 21.80 3.50 8.39
C ILE A 239 21.38 4.11 9.72
N ALA A 240 20.76 3.32 10.61
CA ALA A 240 20.34 3.81 11.93
C ALA A 240 21.50 4.26 12.83
N LYS A 241 22.71 3.73 12.59
CA LYS A 241 23.95 4.13 13.30
C LYS A 241 24.83 5.12 12.51
N SER A 242 24.42 5.53 11.33
CA SER A 242 25.18 6.45 10.47
C SER A 242 25.11 7.90 10.95
N LYS A 243 26.06 8.74 10.50
CA LYS A 243 26.02 10.20 10.74
C LYS A 243 24.87 10.90 10.00
N LEU A 244 24.37 10.29 8.93
CA LEU A 244 23.26 10.78 8.11
C LEU A 244 21.96 10.06 8.44
N ARG A 245 21.84 9.52 9.66
CA ARG A 245 20.65 8.83 10.13
C ARG A 245 19.41 9.70 9.90
N PRO A 246 18.35 9.20 9.25
CA PRO A 246 17.05 9.86 9.19
C PRO A 246 16.48 10.16 10.56
N LYS A 247 15.62 11.17 10.66
CA LYS A 247 14.94 11.53 11.93
C LYS A 247 14.13 10.36 12.50
N ILE A 248 13.49 9.59 11.58
CA ILE A 248 12.70 8.42 11.94
C ILE A 248 13.19 7.24 11.09
N VAL A 249 13.48 6.12 11.77
CA VAL A 249 13.89 4.86 11.15
C VAL A 249 12.94 3.76 11.60
N ILE A 250 12.26 3.13 10.63
CA ILE A 250 11.26 2.09 10.86
C ILE A 250 11.75 0.77 10.28
N GLY A 251 11.70 -0.29 11.09
CA GLY A 251 12.04 -1.65 10.67
C GLY A 251 10.87 -2.61 10.84
N PHE A 252 10.76 -3.59 9.94
CA PHE A 252 9.82 -4.69 10.07
C PHE A 252 10.55 -5.94 10.52
N SER A 253 10.02 -6.61 11.54
CA SER A 253 10.57 -7.83 12.10
C SER A 253 9.72 -9.03 11.72
N ALA A 254 10.36 -10.08 11.20
CA ALA A 254 9.72 -11.36 10.93
C ALA A 254 10.29 -12.41 11.91
N GLU A 255 9.54 -12.71 12.96
CA GLU A 255 9.94 -13.63 14.03
C GLU A 255 9.01 -14.83 14.08
N THR A 256 9.56 -16.03 14.27
CA THR A 256 8.79 -17.28 14.40
C THR A 256 8.55 -17.69 15.85
N SER A 257 9.30 -17.11 16.81
CA SER A 257 9.15 -17.36 18.24
C SER A 257 9.49 -16.12 19.05
N ASN A 258 8.94 -16.01 20.27
CA ASN A 258 9.17 -14.88 21.19
C ASN A 258 9.08 -13.50 20.55
N ILE A 259 8.09 -13.32 19.68
CA ILE A 259 7.94 -12.16 18.77
C ILE A 259 8.21 -10.82 19.48
N LYS A 260 7.53 -10.56 20.59
CA LYS A 260 7.68 -9.28 21.32
C LYS A 260 9.11 -9.05 21.82
N ASN A 261 9.71 -10.04 22.48
CA ASN A 261 11.04 -9.87 23.07
C ASN A 261 12.12 -9.75 21.99
N ASN A 262 12.03 -10.57 20.94
CA ASN A 262 12.98 -10.52 19.83
C ASN A 262 12.88 -9.20 19.05
N SER A 263 11.68 -8.75 18.74
CA SER A 263 11.47 -7.46 18.05
C SER A 263 11.93 -6.28 18.91
N TYR A 264 11.62 -6.28 20.21
CA TYR A 264 12.07 -5.23 21.13
C TYR A 264 13.60 -5.20 21.27
N SER A 265 14.25 -6.36 21.39
CA SER A 265 15.70 -6.44 21.41
C SER A 265 16.34 -5.90 20.14
N LYS A 266 15.75 -6.20 18.96
CA LYS A 266 16.21 -5.66 17.67
C LYS A 266 16.00 -4.15 17.57
N LEU A 267 14.88 -3.61 18.06
CA LEU A 267 14.62 -2.19 18.09
C LEU A 267 15.73 -1.44 18.83
N ILE A 268 16.09 -1.91 20.03
CA ILE A 268 17.14 -1.27 20.84
C ILE A 268 18.52 -1.46 20.22
N SER A 269 18.90 -2.70 19.87
CA SER A 269 20.25 -3.02 19.40
C SER A 269 20.60 -2.34 18.08
N LYS A 270 19.63 -2.17 17.21
CA LYS A 270 19.80 -1.52 15.89
C LYS A 270 19.56 -0.01 15.92
N ASN A 271 19.16 0.58 17.05
CA ASN A 271 18.88 2.02 17.19
C ASN A 271 17.75 2.50 16.25
N VAL A 272 16.64 1.77 16.17
CA VAL A 272 15.46 2.13 15.37
C VAL A 272 14.33 2.68 16.25
N ASP A 273 13.45 3.48 15.66
CA ASP A 273 12.39 4.18 16.39
C ASP A 273 11.10 3.34 16.46
N LEU A 274 10.88 2.45 15.45
CA LEU A 274 9.70 1.61 15.37
C LEU A 274 10.00 0.29 14.65
#